data_29f5aff761006d8e419332b932fe9c13
#
_entry.id   29f5aff761006d8e419332b932fe9c13
#
_cell.length_a   1.000
_cell.length_b   1.000
_cell.length_c   1.000
_cell.angle_alpha   90.00
_cell.angle_beta   90.00
_cell.angle_gamma   90.00
#
_symmetry.space_group_name_H-M   'P 1'
#
loop_
_entity.id
_entity.type
_entity.pdbx_description
1 polymer ?
#
loop_
_entity_poly.entity_id
_entity_poly.type
_entity_poly.pdbx_seq_one_letter_code
_entity_poly.pdbx_strand_id
1 'polypeptide(L)'
;MTIDNKDEILELSLRNFEYRLITDLGYGFDLTKNDVGSSIEPDQDYLFSPLRGIYSLDKGEIESSFKGQHLLDFMSGKFSNNMTKKVIKSIFRESLEAILGKELNARKYFN
;
A
#
# COMPACT_ATOMS: atom_id res chain seq x y z
N MET A 1 -17.24 -7.32 -21.46
CA MET A 1 -15.95 -7.27 -22.10
C MET A 1 -14.89 -7.94 -21.28
N THR A 2 -14.25 -8.85 -21.90
CA THR A 2 -13.30 -9.72 -21.22
C THR A 2 -11.88 -9.17 -21.16
N ILE A 3 -11.61 -8.11 -21.89
CA ILE A 3 -10.28 -7.49 -21.95
C ILE A 3 -9.86 -6.97 -20.59
N ASP A 4 -10.81 -6.38 -19.88
CA ASP A 4 -10.54 -5.75 -18.58
C ASP A 4 -10.17 -6.75 -17.50
N ASN A 5 -10.69 -7.96 -17.56
CA ASN A 5 -10.38 -9.00 -16.59
C ASN A 5 -8.92 -9.44 -16.64
N LYS A 6 -8.38 -9.50 -17.85
CA LYS A 6 -7.00 -9.94 -18.05
C LYS A 6 -6.01 -8.90 -17.49
N ASP A 7 -6.25 -7.62 -17.79
CA ASP A 7 -5.42 -6.53 -17.29
C ASP A 7 -5.54 -6.41 -15.78
N GLU A 8 -6.74 -6.61 -15.24
CA GLU A 8 -6.99 -6.56 -13.81
C GLU A 8 -6.26 -7.69 -13.09
N ILE A 9 -6.25 -8.90 -13.65
CA ILE A 9 -5.53 -10.03 -13.08
C ILE A 9 -4.03 -9.76 -13.07
N LEU A 10 -3.50 -9.21 -14.15
CA LEU A 10 -2.09 -8.87 -14.24
C LEU A 10 -1.71 -7.81 -13.24
N GLU A 11 -2.53 -6.78 -13.08
CA GLU A 11 -2.26 -5.72 -12.12
C GLU A 11 -2.33 -6.26 -10.69
N LEU A 12 -3.32 -7.06 -10.38
CA LEU A 12 -3.44 -7.68 -9.06
C LEU A 12 -2.21 -8.53 -8.74
N SER A 13 -1.76 -9.32 -9.70
CA SER A 13 -0.57 -10.14 -9.55
C SER A 13 0.66 -9.28 -9.29
N LEU A 14 0.79 -8.16 -9.98
CA LEU A 14 1.90 -7.24 -9.77
C LEU A 14 1.85 -6.61 -8.37
N ARG A 15 0.66 -6.19 -7.94
CA ARG A 15 0.50 -5.62 -6.58
C ARG A 15 0.84 -6.65 -5.51
N ASN A 16 0.41 -7.89 -5.69
CA ASN A 16 0.74 -8.97 -4.74
C ASN A 16 2.25 -9.25 -4.71
N PHE A 17 2.89 -9.22 -5.87
CA PHE A 17 4.34 -9.39 -5.96
C PHE A 17 5.06 -8.26 -5.20
N GLU A 18 4.64 -7.03 -5.40
CA GLU A 18 5.23 -5.88 -4.73
C GLU A 18 5.08 -5.97 -3.21
N TYR A 19 3.90 -6.36 -2.75
CA TYR A 19 3.64 -6.51 -1.32
C TYR A 19 4.56 -7.57 -0.71
N ARG A 20 4.69 -8.69 -1.41
CA ARG A 20 5.57 -9.77 -0.97
C ARG A 20 7.04 -9.33 -0.97
N LEU A 21 7.45 -8.61 -2.00
CA LEU A 21 8.82 -8.11 -2.10
C LEU A 21 9.14 -7.17 -0.93
N ILE A 22 8.26 -6.23 -0.64
CA ILE A 22 8.40 -5.29 0.48
C ILE A 22 8.55 -6.07 1.79
N THR A 23 7.72 -7.08 2.00
CA THR A 23 7.76 -7.92 3.19
C THR A 23 9.07 -8.70 3.27
N ASP A 24 9.48 -9.33 2.18
CA ASP A 24 10.70 -10.13 2.13
C ASP A 24 11.96 -9.29 2.35
N LEU A 25 11.92 -8.02 1.97
CA LEU A 25 13.03 -7.09 2.21
C LEU A 25 13.08 -6.57 3.65
N GLY A 26 12.13 -6.96 4.49
CA GLY A 26 12.10 -6.57 5.89
C GLY A 26 11.38 -5.27 6.18
N TYR A 27 10.67 -4.71 5.20
CA TYR A 27 9.94 -3.45 5.34
C TYR A 27 8.42 -3.64 5.30
N GLY A 28 7.96 -4.88 5.50
CA GLY A 28 6.55 -5.20 5.42
C GLY A 28 5.71 -4.56 6.51
N PHE A 29 4.46 -4.38 6.22
CA PHE A 29 3.46 -3.86 7.14
C PHE A 29 2.14 -4.59 6.89
N ASP A 30 1.26 -4.60 7.88
CA ASP A 30 -0.01 -5.30 7.80
C ASP A 30 -1.10 -4.33 7.33
N LEU A 31 -1.66 -4.61 6.14
CA LEU A 31 -2.73 -3.77 5.58
C LEU A 31 -4.07 -3.94 6.31
N THR A 32 -4.16 -4.86 7.25
CA THR A 32 -5.38 -5.06 8.04
C THR A 32 -5.32 -4.37 9.39
N LYS A 33 -4.19 -3.73 9.71
CA LYS A 33 -4.00 -3.06 11.00
C LYS A 33 -3.37 -1.68 10.80
N ASN A 34 -3.68 -0.78 11.72
CA ASN A 34 -3.05 0.53 11.71
C ASN A 34 -1.74 0.52 12.52
N ASP A 35 -1.11 1.66 12.65
CA ASP A 35 0.19 1.81 13.29
C ASP A 35 0.19 1.53 14.80
N VAL A 36 -0.97 1.51 15.43
CA VAL A 36 -1.09 1.15 16.85
C VAL A 36 -1.64 -0.26 17.07
N GLY A 37 -1.77 -1.04 15.97
CA GLY A 37 -2.21 -2.42 16.04
C GLY A 37 -3.71 -2.63 16.06
N SER A 38 -4.49 -1.59 15.84
CA SER A 38 -5.95 -1.72 15.77
C SER A 38 -6.38 -2.16 14.37
N SER A 39 -7.46 -2.92 14.29
CA SER A 39 -7.99 -3.40 13.02
C SER A 39 -8.47 -2.24 12.14
N ILE A 40 -8.20 -2.35 10.85
CA ILE A 40 -8.67 -1.37 9.87
C ILE A 40 -10.19 -1.44 9.76
N GLU A 41 -10.84 -0.28 9.83
CA GLU A 41 -12.28 -0.17 9.70
C GLU A 41 -12.62 0.30 8.28
N PRO A 42 -13.60 -0.34 7.61
CA PRO A 42 -13.88 0.00 6.20
C PRO A 42 -14.32 1.44 5.98
N ASP A 43 -15.03 2.02 6.93
CA ASP A 43 -15.61 3.36 6.77
C ASP A 43 -14.72 4.49 7.30
N GLN A 44 -13.60 4.17 7.92
CA GLN A 44 -12.68 5.17 8.44
C GLN A 44 -11.68 5.62 7.38
N ASP A 45 -11.20 6.84 7.55
CA ASP A 45 -10.18 7.42 6.69
C ASP A 45 -8.79 7.19 7.27
N TYR A 46 -7.86 6.81 6.39
CA TYR A 46 -6.48 6.50 6.78
C TYR A 46 -5.50 7.20 5.86
N LEU A 47 -4.27 7.26 6.31
CA LEU A 47 -3.12 7.74 5.56
C LEU A 47 -2.03 6.68 5.60
N PHE A 48 -1.05 6.81 4.73
CA PHE A 48 0.09 5.91 4.70
C PHE A 48 1.40 6.68 4.67
N SER A 49 2.36 6.16 5.41
CA SER A 49 3.75 6.63 5.36
C SER A 49 4.67 5.42 5.42
N PRO A 50 5.74 5.36 4.63
CA PRO A 50 6.69 4.24 4.69
C PRO A 50 7.30 4.01 6.07
N LEU A 51 7.44 5.07 6.86
CA LEU A 51 8.02 4.96 8.19
C LEU A 51 7.02 4.53 9.25
N ARG A 52 5.76 4.84 9.04
CA ARG A 52 4.73 4.65 10.04
C ARG A 52 3.75 3.52 9.72
N GLY A 53 3.57 3.25 8.43
CA GLY A 53 2.55 2.32 7.95
C GLY A 53 1.21 3.02 7.77
N ILE A 54 0.12 2.30 8.01
CA ILE A 54 -1.23 2.84 7.91
C ILE A 54 -1.58 3.53 9.22
N TYR A 55 -2.07 4.76 9.16
CA TYR A 55 -2.46 5.48 10.38
C TYR A 55 -3.75 6.25 10.17
N SER A 56 -4.45 6.50 11.28
CA SER A 56 -5.74 7.19 11.25
C SER A 56 -5.55 8.65 10.90
N LEU A 57 -6.52 9.17 10.14
CA LEU A 57 -6.52 10.57 9.72
C LEU A 57 -6.67 11.50 10.93
N ASP A 58 -5.75 12.44 11.04
CA ASP A 58 -5.86 13.56 11.97
C ASP A 58 -6.47 14.75 11.22
N LYS A 59 -6.83 15.79 11.95
CA LYS A 59 -7.46 16.98 11.38
C LYS A 59 -6.57 17.61 10.32
N GLY A 60 -7.11 17.84 9.13
CA GLY A 60 -6.49 18.66 8.11
C GLY A 60 -5.82 17.94 6.94
N GLU A 61 -5.75 16.62 6.94
CA GLU A 61 -5.06 15.87 5.88
C GLU A 61 -6.01 15.05 5.02
N ILE A 62 -7.16 15.64 4.69
CA ILE A 62 -8.24 14.92 3.99
C ILE A 62 -7.86 14.52 2.56
N GLU A 63 -7.07 15.35 1.88
CA GLU A 63 -6.80 15.16 0.44
C GLU A 63 -6.07 13.87 0.09
N SER A 64 -5.17 13.44 0.96
CA SER A 64 -4.38 12.22 0.72
C SER A 64 -4.95 11.00 1.40
N SER A 65 -6.09 11.14 2.08
CA SER A 65 -6.67 10.03 2.83
C SER A 65 -7.44 9.08 1.94
N PHE A 66 -7.63 7.87 2.43
CA PHE A 66 -8.41 6.84 1.75
C PHE A 66 -9.20 6.03 2.76
N LYS A 67 -10.28 5.41 2.30
CA LYS A 67 -11.09 4.56 3.16
C LYS A 67 -10.41 3.21 3.40
N GLY A 68 -10.56 2.70 4.61
CA GLY A 68 -10.03 1.39 4.96
C GLY A 68 -10.57 0.27 4.08
N GLN A 69 -11.76 0.46 3.52
CA GLN A 69 -12.38 -0.53 2.63
C GLN A 69 -11.45 -0.94 1.49
N HIS A 70 -10.67 0.01 0.95
CA HIS A 70 -9.75 -0.29 -0.16
C HIS A 70 -8.63 -1.25 0.25
N LEU A 71 -8.15 -1.13 1.47
CA LEU A 71 -7.13 -2.04 2.00
C LEU A 71 -7.72 -3.44 2.20
N LEU A 72 -8.91 -3.50 2.77
CA LEU A 72 -9.59 -4.77 3.03
C LEU A 72 -9.98 -5.47 1.73
N ASP A 73 -10.40 -4.71 0.73
CA ASP A 73 -10.72 -5.25 -0.59
C ASP A 73 -9.50 -5.90 -1.24
N PHE A 74 -8.37 -5.22 -1.21
CA PHE A 74 -7.14 -5.79 -1.77
C PHE A 74 -6.76 -7.09 -1.04
N MET A 75 -6.83 -7.10 0.28
CA MET A 75 -6.49 -8.29 1.07
C MET A 75 -7.45 -9.44 0.82
N SER A 76 -8.68 -9.15 0.38
CA SER A 76 -9.68 -10.15 0.03
C SER A 76 -9.63 -10.55 -1.44
N GLY A 77 -8.72 -9.99 -2.21
CA GLY A 77 -8.62 -10.26 -3.64
C GLY A 77 -9.60 -9.47 -4.50
N LYS A 78 -10.30 -8.50 -3.94
CA LYS A 78 -11.23 -7.64 -4.68
C LYS A 78 -10.48 -6.43 -5.21
N PHE A 79 -10.32 -6.37 -6.52
CA PHE A 79 -9.46 -5.36 -7.15
C PHE A 79 -10.09 -4.71 -8.37
N SER A 80 -11.42 -4.69 -8.46
CA SER A 80 -12.12 -4.09 -9.61
C SER A 80 -12.35 -2.59 -9.48
N ASN A 81 -12.34 -2.06 -8.26
CA ASN A 81 -12.58 -0.65 -8.00
C ASN A 81 -11.35 0.18 -8.36
N ASN A 82 -11.53 1.22 -9.20
CA ASN A 82 -10.41 2.06 -9.63
C ASN A 82 -9.73 2.80 -8.49
N MET A 83 -10.49 3.20 -7.48
CA MET A 83 -9.90 3.87 -6.32
C MET A 83 -9.04 2.89 -5.52
N THR A 84 -9.50 1.66 -5.36
CA THR A 84 -8.70 0.61 -4.70
C THR A 84 -7.37 0.42 -5.43
N LYS A 85 -7.41 0.35 -6.76
CA LYS A 85 -6.20 0.22 -7.57
C LYS A 85 -5.23 1.37 -7.33
N LYS A 86 -5.73 2.60 -7.30
CA LYS A 86 -4.90 3.78 -7.07
C LYS A 86 -4.29 3.79 -5.67
N VAL A 87 -5.08 3.48 -4.68
CA VAL A 87 -4.62 3.48 -3.28
C VAL A 87 -3.51 2.46 -3.08
N ILE A 88 -3.73 1.23 -3.52
CA ILE A 88 -2.75 0.15 -3.35
C ILE A 88 -1.47 0.44 -4.13
N LYS A 89 -1.60 0.90 -5.36
CA LYS A 89 -0.45 1.27 -6.18
C LYS A 89 0.38 2.36 -5.52
N SER A 90 -0.28 3.37 -4.98
CA SER A 90 0.38 4.50 -4.32
C SER A 90 1.15 4.03 -3.08
N ILE A 91 0.53 3.20 -2.26
CA ILE A 91 1.15 2.68 -1.02
C ILE A 91 2.41 1.89 -1.35
N PHE A 92 2.32 0.97 -2.30
CA PHE A 92 3.46 0.12 -2.65
C PHE A 92 4.57 0.90 -3.34
N ARG A 93 4.19 1.88 -4.18
CA ARG A 93 5.18 2.74 -4.83
C ARG A 93 5.95 3.56 -3.81
N GLU A 94 5.27 4.18 -2.86
CA GLU A 94 5.93 4.95 -1.81
C GLU A 94 6.86 4.07 -0.98
N SER A 95 6.42 2.85 -0.66
CA SER A 95 7.24 1.91 0.08
C SER A 95 8.52 1.53 -0.67
N LEU A 96 8.38 1.20 -1.94
CA LEU A 96 9.53 0.80 -2.77
C LEU A 96 10.49 1.95 -2.99
N GLU A 97 9.98 3.17 -3.20
CA GLU A 97 10.83 4.35 -3.34
C GLU A 97 11.64 4.63 -2.07
N ALA A 98 11.03 4.43 -0.90
CA ALA A 98 11.71 4.61 0.37
C ALA A 98 12.81 3.56 0.56
N ILE A 99 12.54 2.31 0.19
CA ILE A 99 13.53 1.22 0.27
C ILE A 99 14.70 1.51 -0.67
N LEU A 100 14.42 1.88 -1.91
CA LEU A 100 15.46 2.21 -2.89
C LEU A 100 16.30 3.40 -2.44
N GLY A 101 15.68 4.40 -1.83
CA GLY A 101 16.39 5.55 -1.29
C GLY A 101 17.40 5.14 -0.23
N LYS A 102 17.03 4.23 0.66
CA LYS A 102 17.94 3.71 1.68
C LYS A 102 19.10 2.92 1.06
N GLU A 103 18.81 2.09 0.08
CA GLU A 103 19.83 1.29 -0.60
C GLU A 103 20.83 2.18 -1.34
N LEU A 104 20.35 3.19 -2.05
CA LEU A 104 21.20 4.12 -2.76
C LEU A 104 22.09 4.93 -1.80
N ASN A 105 21.52 5.36 -0.68
CA ASN A 105 22.29 6.08 0.33
C ASN A 105 23.37 5.21 0.95
N ALA A 106 23.09 3.94 1.21
CA ALA A 106 24.08 3.00 1.72
C ALA A 106 25.25 2.83 0.74
N ARG A 107 24.94 2.75 -0.56
CA ARG A 107 25.99 2.59 -1.59
C ARG A 107 26.95 3.77 -1.62
N LYS A 108 26.50 4.97 -1.32
CA LYS A 108 27.36 6.15 -1.29
C LYS A 108 28.48 6.03 -0.28
N TYR A 109 28.29 5.27 0.78
CA TYR A 109 29.29 5.12 1.83
C TYR A 109 30.26 3.98 1.57
N PHE A 110 29.96 3.10 0.62
CA PHE A 110 30.78 1.94 0.33
C PHE A 110 31.52 2.01 -1.00
N ASN A 111 31.32 3.06 -1.73
CA ASN A 111 32.07 3.30 -2.97
C ASN A 111 33.20 4.33 -2.74
#